data_c83f66ff9f755af319404d26bde5fe1c
#
_entry.id   c83f66ff9f755af319404d26bde5fe1c
#
_cell.length_a   1.000
_cell.length_b   1.000
_cell.length_c   1.000
_cell.angle_alpha   90.00
_cell.angle_beta   90.00
_cell.angle_gamma   90.00
#
_symmetry.space_group_name_H-M   'P 1'
#
loop_
_entity.id
_entity.type
_entity.pdbx_description
1 polymer ?
#
loop_
_entity_poly.entity_id
_entity_poly.type
_entity_poly.pdbx_seq_one_letter_code
_entity_poly.pdbx_strand_id
1 'polypeptide(L)'
;MKKSVMAIGAHPDDIEFGCSGNLMKHIDKGDDVVYVCVTSTESKSGTTNEVLRSEEELYDEVYKAVHEMNIQTEVQFLPFTDLHVPFSFESVSKLDSLIQKFKVDTIYTHWAGDSNQDHISTFKATMAAARY
;
A
#
# COMPACT_ATOMS: atom_id res chain seq x y z
N MET A 1 18.16 17.00 1.96
CA MET A 1 17.12 17.28 0.97
C MET A 1 15.90 16.41 1.26
N LYS A 2 14.72 16.99 1.23
CA LYS A 2 13.46 16.31 1.49
C LYS A 2 13.17 15.27 0.42
N LYS A 3 12.79 14.06 0.83
CA LYS A 3 12.40 12.98 -0.07
C LYS A 3 10.88 12.80 -0.12
N SER A 4 10.41 12.21 -1.20
CA SER A 4 9.04 11.71 -1.33
C SER A 4 9.06 10.19 -1.28
N VAL A 5 8.50 9.63 -0.23
CA VAL A 5 8.54 8.20 0.07
C VAL A 5 7.14 7.62 -0.05
N MET A 6 7.00 6.51 -0.76
CA MET A 6 5.72 5.82 -0.89
C MET A 6 5.82 4.40 -0.35
N ALA A 7 4.90 4.04 0.52
CA ALA A 7 4.75 2.67 1.00
C ALA A 7 3.52 2.06 0.32
N ILE A 8 3.70 0.92 -0.32
CA ILE A 8 2.66 0.23 -1.09
C ILE A 8 2.45 -1.16 -0.48
N GLY A 9 1.30 -1.37 0.13
CA GLY A 9 0.89 -2.64 0.70
C GLY A 9 -0.35 -3.19 0.00
N ALA A 10 -0.43 -4.50 -0.16
CA ALA A 10 -1.59 -5.16 -0.77
C ALA A 10 -2.83 -5.01 0.11
N HIS A 11 -2.69 -5.19 1.41
CA HIS A 11 -3.79 -5.17 2.37
C HIS A 11 -3.52 -4.19 3.51
N PRO A 12 -4.57 -3.77 4.24
CA PRO A 12 -4.37 -3.10 5.53
C PRO A 12 -3.47 -3.95 6.44
N ASP A 13 -2.63 -3.31 7.25
CA ASP A 13 -1.61 -3.88 8.14
C ASP A 13 -0.28 -4.25 7.49
N ASP A 14 -0.22 -4.53 6.19
CA ASP A 14 1.02 -4.92 5.52
C ASP A 14 2.15 -3.90 5.72
N ILE A 15 1.84 -2.62 5.56
CA ILE A 15 2.79 -1.52 5.72
C ILE A 15 3.20 -1.38 7.19
N GLU A 16 2.25 -1.47 8.11
CA GLU A 16 2.50 -1.34 9.54
C GLU A 16 3.46 -2.43 10.01
N PHE A 17 3.23 -3.69 9.64
CA PHE A 17 4.10 -4.79 10.00
C PHE A 17 5.43 -4.78 9.27
N GLY A 18 5.45 -4.34 8.02
CA GLY A 18 6.63 -4.44 7.17
C GLY A 18 7.64 -3.32 7.33
N CYS A 19 7.19 -2.07 7.45
CA CYS A 19 8.09 -0.92 7.36
C CYS A 19 7.70 0.31 8.18
N SER A 20 6.77 0.21 9.13
CA SER A 20 6.34 1.37 9.91
C SER A 20 7.50 2.12 10.58
N GLY A 21 8.46 1.41 11.13
CA GLY A 21 9.64 2.02 11.75
C GLY A 21 10.46 2.83 10.77
N ASN A 22 10.65 2.33 9.55
CA ASN A 22 11.36 3.06 8.50
C ASN A 22 10.58 4.31 8.06
N LEU A 23 9.26 4.22 7.95
CA LEU A 23 8.42 5.36 7.58
C LEU A 23 8.46 6.45 8.66
N MET A 24 8.42 6.07 9.93
CA MET A 24 8.53 7.03 11.03
C MET A 24 9.87 7.74 11.04
N LYS A 25 10.95 7.06 10.69
CA LYS A 25 12.27 7.70 10.53
C LYS A 25 12.28 8.72 9.39
N HIS A 26 11.61 8.41 8.28
CA HIS A 26 11.46 9.37 7.18
C HIS A 26 10.69 10.61 7.63
N ILE A 27 9.59 10.42 8.36
CA ILE A 27 8.79 11.52 8.89
C ILE A 27 9.60 12.39 9.84
N ASP A 28 10.39 11.79 10.73
CA ASP A 28 11.25 12.53 11.67
C ASP A 28 12.30 13.37 10.96
N LYS A 29 12.73 12.96 9.77
CA LYS A 29 13.65 13.75 8.93
C LYS A 29 12.96 14.85 8.15
N GLY A 30 11.65 14.89 8.13
CA GLY A 30 10.87 15.84 7.34
C GLY A 30 10.54 15.38 5.92
N ASP A 31 10.76 14.11 5.60
CA ASP A 31 10.35 13.54 4.30
C ASP A 31 8.83 13.44 4.21
N ASP A 32 8.29 13.55 3.00
CA ASP A 32 6.89 13.27 2.75
C ASP A 32 6.67 11.76 2.60
N VAL A 33 5.66 11.23 3.27
CA VAL A 33 5.32 9.82 3.20
C VAL A 33 3.90 9.64 2.68
N VAL A 34 3.74 8.82 1.64
CA VAL A 34 2.45 8.47 1.05
C VAL A 34 2.17 6.99 1.36
N TYR A 35 1.01 6.74 1.94
CA TYR A 35 0.54 5.39 2.26
C TYR A 35 -0.44 4.94 1.18
N VAL A 36 -0.15 3.81 0.51
CA VAL A 36 -1.00 3.22 -0.54
C VAL A 36 -1.43 1.83 -0.12
N CYS A 37 -2.73 1.62 -0.02
CA CYS A 37 -3.33 0.29 0.17
C CYS A 37 -3.99 -0.14 -1.14
N VAL A 38 -3.54 -1.25 -1.70
CA VAL A 38 -3.97 -1.71 -3.03
C VAL A 38 -5.39 -2.24 -3.02
N THR A 39 -5.84 -2.87 -1.91
CA THR A 39 -7.21 -3.33 -1.76
C THR A 39 -8.04 -2.35 -0.94
N SER A 40 -9.29 -2.19 -1.30
CA SER A 40 -10.22 -1.30 -0.62
C SER A 40 -11.57 -1.94 -0.30
N THR A 41 -11.68 -3.24 -0.54
CA THR A 41 -12.91 -3.98 -0.28
C THR A 41 -12.83 -4.73 1.06
N GLU A 42 -13.96 -5.23 1.52
CA GLU A 42 -14.02 -6.08 2.71
C GLU A 42 -13.07 -7.28 2.61
N SER A 43 -12.56 -7.72 3.74
CA SER A 43 -11.71 -8.92 3.84
C SER A 43 -12.58 -10.14 4.09
N LYS A 44 -12.35 -11.21 3.35
CA LYS A 44 -13.11 -12.47 3.45
C LYS A 44 -12.19 -13.66 3.69
N SER A 45 -12.75 -14.66 4.35
CA SER A 45 -12.11 -15.97 4.47
C SER A 45 -11.97 -16.63 3.09
N GLY A 46 -10.77 -17.07 2.74
CA GLY A 46 -10.52 -17.77 1.47
C GLY A 46 -11.17 -19.15 1.38
N THR A 47 -11.62 -19.72 2.52
CA THR A 47 -12.27 -21.04 2.56
C THR A 47 -13.78 -20.98 2.72
N THR A 48 -14.30 -20.07 3.57
CA THR A 48 -15.73 -20.00 3.91
C THR A 48 -16.45 -18.85 3.22
N ASN A 49 -15.72 -17.91 2.65
CA ASN A 49 -16.24 -16.66 2.08
C ASN A 49 -16.95 -15.75 3.11
N GLU A 50 -16.76 -16.01 4.40
CA GLU A 50 -17.28 -15.15 5.47
C GLU A 50 -16.53 -13.83 5.51
N VAL A 51 -17.23 -12.73 5.79
CA VAL A 51 -16.63 -11.42 5.97
C VAL A 51 -15.89 -11.42 7.31
N LEU A 52 -14.55 -11.24 7.25
CA LEU A 52 -13.69 -11.16 8.44
C LEU A 52 -13.60 -9.73 8.96
N ARG A 53 -13.54 -8.75 8.06
CA ARG A 53 -13.57 -7.31 8.37
C ARG A 53 -14.39 -6.61 7.29
N SER A 54 -15.25 -5.70 7.71
CA SER A 54 -15.99 -4.85 6.78
C SER A 54 -15.08 -3.81 6.16
N GLU A 55 -15.52 -3.22 5.06
CA GLU A 55 -14.80 -2.12 4.40
C GLU A 55 -14.62 -0.93 5.35
N GLU A 56 -15.65 -0.59 6.14
CA GLU A 56 -15.59 0.49 7.12
C GLU A 56 -14.54 0.22 8.20
N GLU A 57 -14.49 -1.00 8.74
CA GLU A 57 -13.48 -1.41 9.71
C GLU A 57 -12.06 -1.30 9.14
N LEU A 58 -11.86 -1.68 7.87
CA LEU A 58 -10.57 -1.58 7.20
C LEU A 58 -10.11 -0.12 7.07
N TYR A 59 -11.00 0.77 6.66
CA TYR A 59 -10.68 2.20 6.56
C TYR A 59 -10.33 2.78 7.92
N ASP A 60 -11.11 2.47 8.95
CA ASP A 60 -10.86 2.97 10.31
C ASP A 60 -9.50 2.52 10.84
N GLU A 61 -9.13 1.27 10.63
CA GLU A 61 -7.83 0.72 11.03
C GLU A 61 -6.67 1.44 10.33
N VAL A 62 -6.79 1.63 9.03
CA VAL A 62 -5.76 2.32 8.22
C VAL A 62 -5.62 3.77 8.66
N TYR A 63 -6.72 4.49 8.82
CA TYR A 63 -6.66 5.90 9.25
C TYR A 63 -6.07 6.07 10.66
N LYS A 64 -6.37 5.15 11.59
CA LYS A 64 -5.74 5.14 12.91
C LYS A 64 -4.24 4.94 12.82
N ALA A 65 -3.80 3.95 12.04
CA ALA A 65 -2.38 3.65 11.87
C ALA A 65 -1.63 4.84 11.24
N VAL A 66 -2.19 5.43 10.20
CA VAL A 66 -1.63 6.60 9.52
C VAL A 66 -1.51 7.79 10.48
N HIS A 67 -2.54 8.01 11.30
CA HIS A 67 -2.52 9.07 12.32
C HIS A 67 -1.42 8.83 13.37
N GLU A 68 -1.33 7.60 13.88
CA GLU A 68 -0.30 7.24 14.86
C GLU A 68 1.12 7.35 14.32
N MET A 69 1.33 7.06 13.03
CA MET A 69 2.62 7.25 12.36
C MET A 69 2.91 8.71 12.00
N ASN A 70 1.97 9.62 12.23
CA ASN A 70 2.07 11.03 11.87
C ASN A 70 2.25 11.28 10.36
N ILE A 71 1.66 10.44 9.53
CA ILE A 71 1.63 10.64 8.08
C ILE A 71 0.61 11.74 7.75
N GLN A 72 1.05 12.80 7.10
CA GLN A 72 0.21 13.97 6.79
C GLN A 72 -0.47 13.88 5.42
N THR A 73 0.08 13.08 4.51
CA THR A 73 -0.49 12.89 3.18
C THR A 73 -1.74 12.03 3.26
N GLU A 74 -2.77 12.37 2.47
CA GLU A 74 -3.98 11.57 2.40
C GLU A 74 -3.67 10.14 1.91
N VAL A 75 -4.28 9.15 2.57
CA VAL A 75 -4.14 7.73 2.20
C VAL A 75 -4.71 7.50 0.81
N GLN A 76 -3.97 6.73 0.02
CA GLN A 76 -4.40 6.33 -1.32
C GLN A 76 -4.88 4.88 -1.28
N PHE A 77 -6.16 4.66 -1.57
CA PHE A 77 -6.73 3.32 -1.75
C PHE A 77 -6.90 3.03 -3.23
N LEU A 78 -6.47 1.85 -3.68
CA LEU A 78 -6.79 1.36 -5.01
C LEU A 78 -8.03 0.47 -4.94
N PRO A 79 -8.78 0.32 -6.04
CA PRO A 79 -10.10 -0.31 -6.00
C PRO A 79 -10.08 -1.82 -6.22
N PHE A 80 -8.99 -2.49 -5.85
CA PHE A 80 -8.87 -3.92 -6.05
C PHE A 80 -9.45 -4.70 -4.87
N THR A 81 -9.88 -5.91 -5.16
CA THR A 81 -10.53 -6.79 -4.20
C THR A 81 -9.50 -7.68 -3.50
N ASP A 82 -9.66 -7.88 -2.19
CA ASP A 82 -8.89 -8.84 -1.42
C ASP A 82 -8.89 -10.21 -2.10
N LEU A 83 -7.73 -10.87 -2.17
CA LEU A 83 -7.46 -12.13 -2.85
C LEU A 83 -7.48 -12.05 -4.39
N HIS A 84 -7.73 -10.88 -4.97
CA HIS A 84 -7.88 -10.68 -6.41
C HIS A 84 -7.07 -9.50 -6.96
N VAL A 85 -5.94 -9.19 -6.34
CA VAL A 85 -5.05 -8.12 -6.84
C VAL A 85 -4.41 -8.59 -8.17
N PRO A 86 -4.64 -7.87 -9.27
CA PRO A 86 -4.09 -8.29 -10.55
C PRO A 86 -2.68 -7.72 -10.79
N PHE A 87 -1.91 -8.44 -11.59
CA PHE A 87 -0.79 -7.85 -12.30
C PHE A 87 -1.26 -7.57 -13.73
N SER A 88 -1.66 -6.35 -14.00
CA SER A 88 -2.32 -5.97 -15.25
C SER A 88 -2.01 -4.53 -15.62
N PHE A 89 -2.39 -4.14 -16.83
CA PHE A 89 -2.27 -2.73 -17.26
C PHE A 89 -2.96 -1.79 -16.26
N GLU A 90 -4.12 -2.17 -15.75
CA GLU A 90 -4.88 -1.33 -14.80
C GLU A 90 -4.10 -1.09 -13.51
N SER A 91 -3.60 -2.16 -12.89
CA SER A 91 -2.86 -2.03 -11.62
C SER A 91 -1.55 -1.27 -11.79
N VAL A 92 -0.81 -1.55 -12.85
CA VAL A 92 0.44 -0.83 -13.17
C VAL A 92 0.16 0.65 -13.42
N SER A 93 -0.85 0.96 -14.22
CA SER A 93 -1.20 2.34 -14.59
C SER A 93 -1.63 3.17 -13.38
N LYS A 94 -2.41 2.58 -12.47
CA LYS A 94 -2.83 3.27 -11.24
C LYS A 94 -1.64 3.59 -10.34
N LEU A 95 -0.73 2.65 -10.16
CA LEU A 95 0.50 2.87 -9.37
C LEU A 95 1.42 3.89 -10.04
N ASP A 96 1.61 3.79 -11.36
CA ASP A 96 2.42 4.76 -12.11
C ASP A 96 1.87 6.19 -11.92
N SER A 97 0.55 6.36 -12.03
CA SER A 97 -0.08 7.66 -11.83
C SER A 97 0.19 8.25 -10.44
N LEU A 98 0.16 7.42 -9.40
CA LEU A 98 0.47 7.86 -8.04
C LEU A 98 1.95 8.20 -7.88
N ILE A 99 2.84 7.39 -8.42
CA ILE A 99 4.28 7.63 -8.38
C ILE A 99 4.62 8.99 -9.04
N GLN A 100 4.02 9.27 -10.20
CA GLN A 100 4.20 10.55 -10.90
C GLN A 100 3.59 11.71 -10.12
N LYS A 101 2.35 11.55 -9.64
CA LYS A 101 1.63 12.59 -8.89
C LYS A 101 2.43 13.07 -7.68
N PHE A 102 2.97 12.16 -6.91
CA PHE A 102 3.71 12.46 -5.69
C PHE A 102 5.21 12.63 -5.91
N LYS A 103 5.70 12.51 -7.14
CA LYS A 103 7.13 12.63 -7.50
C LYS A 103 7.99 11.73 -6.61
N VAL A 104 7.60 10.47 -6.50
CA VAL A 104 8.18 9.51 -5.57
C VAL A 104 9.62 9.17 -5.95
N ASP A 105 10.51 9.23 -4.98
CA ASP A 105 11.92 8.83 -5.16
C ASP A 105 12.30 7.55 -4.42
N THR A 106 11.51 7.13 -3.44
CA THR A 106 11.76 5.91 -2.64
C THR A 106 10.46 5.14 -2.42
N ILE A 107 10.48 3.84 -2.70
CA ILE A 107 9.30 2.98 -2.53
C ILE A 107 9.64 1.83 -1.59
N TYR A 108 8.76 1.59 -0.61
CA TYR A 108 8.71 0.38 0.20
C TYR A 108 7.53 -0.46 -0.26
N THR A 109 7.77 -1.72 -0.59
CA THR A 109 6.72 -2.65 -1.01
C THR A 109 7.09 -4.08 -0.63
N HIS A 110 6.27 -5.03 -1.04
CA HIS A 110 6.47 -6.45 -0.72
C HIS A 110 7.77 -7.01 -1.29
N TRP A 111 8.26 -8.05 -0.65
CA TRP A 111 9.45 -8.77 -1.09
C TRP A 111 9.15 -9.66 -2.31
N ALA A 112 10.11 -9.75 -3.23
CA ALA A 112 9.99 -10.54 -4.46
C ALA A 112 9.76 -12.04 -4.23
N GLY A 113 10.21 -12.56 -3.09
CA GLY A 113 10.10 -13.98 -2.74
C GLY A 113 8.88 -14.32 -1.88
N ASP A 114 7.92 -13.41 -1.73
CA ASP A 114 6.71 -13.65 -0.95
C ASP A 114 5.85 -14.76 -1.57
N SER A 115 5.10 -15.48 -0.74
CA SER A 115 4.21 -16.55 -1.17
C SER A 115 2.73 -16.13 -1.30
N ASN A 116 2.36 -14.96 -0.75
CA ASN A 116 0.98 -14.47 -0.84
C ASN A 116 0.72 -13.93 -2.25
N GLN A 117 -0.33 -14.42 -2.91
CA GLN A 117 -0.63 -14.06 -4.30
C GLN A 117 -0.85 -12.54 -4.51
N ASP A 118 -1.50 -11.86 -3.57
CA ASP A 118 -1.73 -10.41 -3.66
C ASP A 118 -0.43 -9.64 -3.45
N HIS A 119 0.44 -10.11 -2.55
CA HIS A 119 1.77 -9.52 -2.34
C HIS A 119 2.64 -9.68 -3.58
N ILE A 120 2.61 -10.84 -4.22
CA ILE A 120 3.35 -11.10 -5.46
C ILE A 120 2.86 -10.16 -6.57
N SER A 121 1.55 -10.05 -6.76
CA SER A 121 0.98 -9.18 -7.78
C SER A 121 1.29 -7.70 -7.52
N THR A 122 1.20 -7.28 -6.26
CA THR A 122 1.54 -5.91 -5.85
C THR A 122 3.01 -5.60 -6.10
N PHE A 123 3.91 -6.51 -5.75
CA PHE A 123 5.33 -6.36 -6.05
C PHE A 123 5.58 -6.21 -7.55
N LYS A 124 5.04 -7.10 -8.36
CA LYS A 124 5.20 -7.07 -9.83
C LYS A 124 4.67 -5.78 -10.44
N ALA A 125 3.47 -5.36 -10.03
CA ALA A 125 2.86 -4.13 -10.53
C ALA A 125 3.67 -2.90 -10.11
N THR A 126 4.19 -2.88 -8.88
CA THR A 126 5.03 -1.80 -8.37
C THR A 126 6.34 -1.71 -9.16
N MET A 127 7.01 -2.83 -9.40
CA MET A 127 8.25 -2.85 -10.17
C MET A 127 8.04 -2.38 -11.60
N ALA A 128 6.94 -2.77 -12.23
CA ALA A 128 6.60 -2.31 -13.56
C ALA A 128 6.29 -0.81 -13.59
N ALA A 129 5.59 -0.30 -12.58
CA ALA A 129 5.24 1.12 -12.47
C ALA A 129 6.45 2.01 -12.14
N ALA A 130 7.42 1.49 -11.39
CA ALA A 130 8.59 2.25 -10.91
C ALA A 130 9.81 2.19 -11.86
N ARG A 131 9.60 1.84 -13.12
CA ARG A 131 10.70 1.62 -14.07
C ARG A 131 11.44 2.89 -14.54
N TYR A 132 10.98 4.04 -14.15
CA TYR A 132 11.59 5.33 -14.52
C TYR A 132 12.37 5.95 -13.36
#